data_7d9c39d2986009c5a47ebb605f01c66b
#
_entry.id   7d9c39d2986009c5a47ebb605f01c66b
#
_cell.length_a   1.000
_cell.length_b   1.000
_cell.length_c   1.000
_cell.angle_alpha   90.00
_cell.angle_beta   90.00
_cell.angle_gamma   90.00
#
_symmetry.space_group_name_H-M   'P 1'
#
loop_
_entity.id
_entity.type
_entity.pdbx_description
1 polymer ?
#
loop_
_entity_poly.entity_id
_entity_poly.type
_entity_poly.pdbx_seq_one_letter_code
_entity_poly.pdbx_strand_id
1 'polypeptide(L)'
;TDHMRLTITEKEAKEVIPRLSSMFAEPFGDSSQIPTYLVSRMTREHVTVALSGDGGDELFAGYNIYGWCERIWGKLRSRPAALRKAAGGLIGLLPFSGREGIGLKGKLLLSDSILEVYRTNYEREALAERIARVDGRVSGGQDAFIGGRSEGFPGGQGASGGRNSFGGGRTARDCVREFYSRFPAELFDRTPLKAVQLQDMLLYHPDDILVKVDRTAMAVSLETRVPMLDKDVVEFAWSLPEEYLRQQDTGKLVLRDVLYRYVPKEMMDRPKKGFSIPIRRWLLEPELRAWAESLLDPALIRSQGFLDADAAGRIWKDFTEQGIWRP
;
A
#
# COMPACT_ATOMS: atom_id res chain seq x y z
N THR A 1 -16.39 1.12 -30.97
CA THR A 1 -16.21 1.75 -29.64
C THR A 1 -15.52 3.08 -29.87
N ASP A 2 -16.08 4.15 -29.36
CA ASP A 2 -15.39 5.43 -29.35
C ASP A 2 -14.22 5.32 -28.36
N HIS A 3 -13.02 5.52 -28.86
CA HIS A 3 -11.81 5.37 -28.08
C HIS A 3 -11.05 6.69 -28.04
N MET A 4 -10.79 7.17 -26.82
CA MET A 4 -9.94 8.33 -26.59
C MET A 4 -8.60 7.91 -25.99
N ARG A 5 -7.53 8.51 -26.49
CA ARG A 5 -6.19 8.26 -26.01
C ARG A 5 -5.61 9.51 -25.36
N LEU A 6 -5.29 9.41 -24.07
CA LEU A 6 -4.52 10.45 -23.39
C LEU A 6 -3.03 10.07 -23.40
N THR A 7 -2.20 11.03 -23.78
CA THR A 7 -0.76 10.95 -23.56
C THR A 7 -0.38 11.97 -22.49
N ILE A 8 -0.02 11.50 -21.31
CA ILE A 8 0.43 12.36 -20.21
C ILE A 8 1.90 12.72 -20.45
N THR A 9 2.18 14.01 -20.51
CA THR A 9 3.55 14.52 -20.56
C THR A 9 4.16 14.60 -19.16
N GLU A 10 5.48 14.56 -19.09
CA GLU A 10 6.21 14.71 -17.82
C GLU A 10 5.92 16.08 -17.16
N LYS A 11 5.79 17.13 -17.97
CA LYS A 11 5.44 18.47 -17.48
C LYS A 11 4.09 18.49 -16.79
N GLU A 12 3.06 17.98 -17.45
CA GLU A 12 1.70 17.91 -16.86
C GLU A 12 1.68 17.12 -15.56
N ALA A 13 2.43 16.01 -15.49
CA ALA A 13 2.50 15.20 -14.28
C ALA A 13 3.20 15.94 -13.12
N LYS A 14 4.27 16.70 -13.39
CA LYS A 14 4.95 17.52 -12.38
C LYS A 14 4.08 18.67 -11.87
N GLU A 15 3.28 19.29 -12.72
CA GLU A 15 2.35 20.38 -12.35
C GLU A 15 1.25 19.94 -11.39
N VAL A 16 0.96 18.63 -11.30
CA VAL A 16 -0.01 18.08 -10.34
C VAL A 16 0.57 18.01 -8.92
N ILE A 17 1.89 17.78 -8.77
CA ILE A 17 2.52 17.51 -7.47
C ILE A 17 2.17 18.56 -6.39
N PRO A 18 2.31 19.88 -6.61
CA PRO A 18 1.96 20.87 -5.60
C PRO A 18 0.47 20.93 -5.25
N ARG A 19 -0.39 20.38 -6.10
CA ARG A 19 -1.85 20.39 -5.94
C ARG A 19 -2.37 19.20 -5.12
N LEU A 20 -1.56 18.16 -4.93
CA LEU A 20 -1.98 16.93 -4.24
C LEU A 20 -2.46 17.20 -2.82
N SER A 21 -1.81 18.09 -2.09
CA SER A 21 -2.21 18.45 -0.71
C SER A 21 -3.61 19.06 -0.61
N SER A 22 -4.17 19.57 -1.71
CA SER A 22 -5.55 20.09 -1.73
C SER A 22 -6.60 19.03 -2.08
N MET A 23 -6.18 17.85 -2.54
CA MET A 23 -7.08 16.77 -2.95
C MET A 23 -7.33 15.76 -1.83
N PHE A 24 -6.36 15.61 -0.92
CA PHE A 24 -6.40 14.63 0.16
C PHE A 24 -6.50 15.32 1.51
N ALA A 25 -7.29 14.74 2.44
CA ALA A 25 -7.45 15.26 3.78
C ALA A 25 -6.27 14.96 4.71
N GLU A 26 -5.40 14.04 4.30
CA GLU A 26 -4.21 13.58 5.02
C GLU A 26 -3.06 13.29 4.06
N PRO A 27 -1.81 13.16 4.52
CA PRO A 27 -0.69 12.78 3.67
C PRO A 27 -0.94 11.41 3.01
N PHE A 28 -0.85 11.37 1.68
CA PHE A 28 -1.10 10.18 0.88
C PHE A 28 0.12 9.83 0.02
N GLY A 29 0.65 8.61 0.17
CA GLY A 29 1.97 8.23 -0.34
C GLY A 29 1.99 7.53 -1.71
N ASP A 30 0.86 7.13 -2.29
CA ASP A 30 0.85 6.43 -3.58
C ASP A 30 1.06 7.39 -4.76
N SER A 31 2.21 7.28 -5.42
CA SER A 31 2.56 8.12 -6.57
C SER A 31 1.62 7.97 -7.77
N SER A 32 0.85 6.89 -7.85
CA SER A 32 -0.14 6.68 -8.93
C SER A 32 -1.35 7.62 -8.83
N GLN A 33 -1.51 8.36 -7.72
CA GLN A 33 -2.50 9.43 -7.59
C GLN A 33 -2.38 10.49 -8.72
N ILE A 34 -1.17 10.77 -9.18
CA ILE A 34 -0.92 11.75 -10.23
C ILE A 34 -1.53 11.34 -11.58
N PRO A 35 -1.17 10.18 -12.16
CA PRO A 35 -1.81 9.73 -13.39
C PRO A 35 -3.30 9.44 -13.22
N THR A 36 -3.76 9.00 -12.04
CA THR A 36 -5.19 8.80 -11.77
C THR A 36 -5.95 10.12 -11.84
N TYR A 37 -5.43 11.19 -11.24
CA TYR A 37 -6.01 12.54 -11.35
C TYR A 37 -6.08 13.01 -12.81
N LEU A 38 -5.01 12.84 -13.58
CA LEU A 38 -4.96 13.30 -14.98
C LEU A 38 -5.96 12.55 -15.87
N VAL A 39 -6.09 11.23 -15.67
CA VAL A 39 -7.12 10.43 -16.36
C VAL A 39 -8.52 10.88 -15.94
N SER A 40 -8.75 11.10 -14.66
CA SER A 40 -10.05 11.59 -14.15
C SER A 40 -10.43 12.96 -14.74
N ARG A 41 -9.44 13.88 -14.82
CA ARG A 41 -9.64 15.20 -15.41
C ARG A 41 -10.06 15.12 -16.88
N MET A 42 -9.35 14.32 -17.69
CA MET A 42 -9.72 14.12 -19.09
C MET A 42 -11.10 13.46 -19.22
N THR A 43 -11.36 12.43 -18.42
CA THR A 43 -12.64 11.71 -18.46
C THR A 43 -13.81 12.64 -18.15
N ARG A 44 -13.61 13.56 -17.18
CA ARG A 44 -14.64 14.53 -16.78
C ARG A 44 -15.02 15.50 -17.88
N GLU A 45 -14.15 15.78 -18.83
CA GLU A 45 -14.46 16.61 -20.01
C GLU A 45 -15.57 15.99 -20.88
N HIS A 46 -15.79 14.67 -20.77
CA HIS A 46 -16.70 13.93 -21.63
C HIS A 46 -17.88 13.32 -20.90
N VAL A 47 -17.68 12.93 -19.63
CA VAL A 47 -18.72 12.26 -18.83
C VAL A 47 -18.71 12.77 -17.39
N THR A 48 -19.83 12.54 -16.68
CA THR A 48 -19.94 12.84 -15.24
C THR A 48 -19.77 11.64 -14.36
N VAL A 49 -19.95 10.44 -14.93
CA VAL A 49 -19.81 9.14 -14.26
C VAL A 49 -18.92 8.24 -15.10
N ALA A 50 -17.96 7.56 -14.50
CA ALA A 50 -17.10 6.60 -15.15
C ALA A 50 -17.07 5.27 -14.38
N LEU A 51 -16.90 4.15 -15.09
CA LEU A 51 -16.68 2.85 -14.49
C LEU A 51 -15.17 2.60 -14.40
N SER A 52 -14.71 2.08 -13.27
CA SER A 52 -13.32 1.67 -13.07
C SER A 52 -13.20 0.16 -12.90
N GLY A 53 -12.00 -0.37 -13.12
CA GLY A 53 -11.68 -1.78 -12.97
C GLY A 53 -11.04 -2.14 -11.62
N ASP A 54 -11.10 -1.24 -10.64
CA ASP A 54 -10.53 -1.47 -9.31
C ASP A 54 -11.20 -2.68 -8.64
N GLY A 55 -10.55 -3.31 -7.67
CA GLY A 55 -11.03 -4.55 -7.05
C GLY A 55 -10.74 -5.82 -7.86
N GLY A 56 -10.46 -5.69 -9.15
CA GLY A 56 -10.20 -6.85 -10.01
C GLY A 56 -8.85 -7.55 -9.73
N ASP A 57 -7.85 -6.84 -9.24
CA ASP A 57 -6.57 -7.43 -8.81
C ASP A 57 -6.72 -8.16 -7.47
N GLU A 58 -7.45 -7.60 -6.54
CA GLU A 58 -7.70 -8.13 -5.21
C GLU A 58 -8.59 -9.36 -5.26
N LEU A 59 -9.72 -9.28 -5.95
CA LEU A 59 -10.70 -10.37 -6.02
C LEU A 59 -10.24 -11.56 -6.86
N PHE A 60 -9.49 -11.30 -7.93
CA PHE A 60 -9.08 -12.34 -8.89
C PHE A 60 -7.57 -12.59 -8.92
N ALA A 61 -6.88 -12.28 -7.81
CA ALA A 61 -5.47 -12.58 -7.59
C ALA A 61 -4.53 -12.03 -8.68
N GLY A 62 -4.74 -10.78 -9.12
CA GLY A 62 -4.00 -10.17 -10.21
C GLY A 62 -2.60 -9.66 -9.84
N TYR A 63 -2.31 -9.42 -8.56
CA TYR A 63 -1.02 -8.89 -8.14
C TYR A 63 0.11 -9.92 -8.19
N ASN A 64 1.27 -9.51 -8.71
CA ASN A 64 2.45 -10.38 -8.77
C ASN A 64 2.96 -10.77 -7.38
N ILE A 65 2.73 -9.92 -6.37
CA ILE A 65 3.13 -10.18 -4.99
C ILE A 65 2.48 -11.45 -4.45
N TYR A 66 1.25 -11.78 -4.85
CA TYR A 66 0.56 -12.98 -4.40
C TYR A 66 1.34 -14.25 -4.77
N GLY A 67 1.72 -14.39 -6.06
CA GLY A 67 2.52 -15.54 -6.49
C GLY A 67 3.93 -15.57 -5.89
N TRP A 68 4.50 -14.40 -5.60
CA TRP A 68 5.75 -14.34 -4.86
C TRP A 68 5.57 -14.86 -3.43
N CYS A 69 4.52 -14.44 -2.72
CA CYS A 69 4.21 -14.93 -1.37
C CYS A 69 3.97 -16.43 -1.35
N GLU A 70 3.19 -16.96 -2.28
CA GLU A 70 2.93 -18.40 -2.39
C GLU A 70 4.24 -19.19 -2.58
N ARG A 71 5.11 -18.75 -3.48
CA ARG A 71 6.41 -19.40 -3.73
C ARG A 71 7.32 -19.37 -2.49
N ILE A 72 7.40 -18.22 -1.81
CA ILE A 72 8.23 -18.09 -0.60
C ILE A 72 7.63 -18.92 0.53
N TRP A 73 6.35 -18.79 0.79
CA TRP A 73 5.67 -19.53 1.86
C TRP A 73 5.73 -21.03 1.62
N GLY A 74 5.50 -21.49 0.39
CA GLY A 74 5.65 -22.90 0.01
C GLY A 74 7.03 -23.49 0.36
N LYS A 75 8.10 -22.71 0.13
CA LYS A 75 9.48 -23.10 0.52
C LYS A 75 9.71 -23.05 2.02
N LEU A 76 9.09 -22.13 2.74
CA LEU A 76 9.28 -21.97 4.18
C LEU A 76 8.52 -23.06 4.95
N ARG A 77 7.25 -23.30 4.63
CA ARG A 77 6.42 -24.31 5.31
C ARG A 77 6.91 -25.74 5.14
N SER A 78 7.66 -26.03 4.07
CA SER A 78 8.25 -27.35 3.85
C SER A 78 9.46 -27.64 4.73
N ARG A 79 9.96 -26.68 5.52
CA ARG A 79 11.13 -26.81 6.38
C ARG A 79 10.75 -26.74 7.86
N PRO A 80 11.45 -27.49 8.75
CA PRO A 80 11.20 -27.42 10.19
C PRO A 80 11.31 -25.99 10.72
N ALA A 81 10.24 -25.50 11.39
CA ALA A 81 10.16 -24.12 11.87
C ALA A 81 11.33 -23.75 12.81
N ALA A 82 11.76 -24.68 13.68
CA ALA A 82 12.87 -24.45 14.60
C ALA A 82 14.19 -24.14 13.87
N LEU A 83 14.52 -24.91 12.82
CA LEU A 83 15.74 -24.69 12.03
C LEU A 83 15.70 -23.38 11.27
N ARG A 84 14.58 -23.07 10.68
CA ARG A 84 14.35 -21.85 9.91
C ARG A 84 14.43 -20.60 10.80
N LYS A 85 13.79 -20.64 12.00
CA LYS A 85 13.83 -19.55 12.98
C LYS A 85 15.23 -19.35 13.57
N ALA A 86 15.95 -20.45 13.89
CA ALA A 86 17.34 -20.36 14.33
C ALA A 86 18.24 -19.69 13.27
N ALA A 87 18.09 -20.06 12.00
CA ALA A 87 18.82 -19.44 10.90
C ALA A 87 18.46 -17.96 10.73
N GLY A 88 17.17 -17.60 10.83
CA GLY A 88 16.69 -16.22 10.78
C GLY A 88 17.24 -15.37 11.92
N GLY A 89 17.26 -15.90 13.14
CA GLY A 89 17.85 -15.25 14.32
C GLY A 89 19.36 -15.01 14.16
N LEU A 90 20.10 -16.00 13.67
CA LEU A 90 21.53 -15.86 13.38
C LEU A 90 21.80 -14.77 12.34
N ILE A 91 21.00 -14.71 11.26
CA ILE A 91 21.12 -13.65 10.26
C ILE A 91 20.88 -12.27 10.90
N GLY A 92 19.93 -12.15 11.82
CA GLY A 92 19.65 -10.91 12.55
C GLY A 92 20.81 -10.41 13.41
N LEU A 93 21.66 -11.30 13.88
CA LEU A 93 22.86 -10.96 14.68
C LEU A 93 24.06 -10.53 13.83
N LEU A 94 24.03 -10.73 12.51
CA LEU A 94 25.15 -10.38 11.65
C LEU A 94 25.26 -8.85 11.49
N PRO A 95 26.48 -8.28 11.49
CA PRO A 95 26.69 -6.83 11.30
C PRO A 95 26.22 -6.30 9.95
N PHE A 96 25.88 -7.19 9.02
CA PHE A 96 25.34 -6.88 7.68
C PHE A 96 23.82 -7.01 7.61
N SER A 97 23.14 -7.28 8.71
CA SER A 97 21.68 -7.46 8.74
C SER A 97 20.90 -6.22 8.26
N GLY A 98 21.51 -5.04 8.35
CA GLY A 98 20.95 -3.78 7.80
C GLY A 98 21.10 -3.62 6.28
N ARG A 99 21.84 -4.51 5.57
CA ARG A 99 21.91 -4.47 4.10
C ARG A 99 20.62 -4.99 3.49
N GLU A 100 20.10 -4.24 2.49
CA GLU A 100 18.96 -4.69 1.70
C GLU A 100 19.19 -6.12 1.20
N GLY A 101 18.20 -6.97 1.41
CA GLY A 101 18.23 -8.38 1.02
C GLY A 101 18.67 -9.37 2.09
N ILE A 102 19.67 -9.11 2.94
CA ILE A 102 20.09 -10.03 4.02
C ILE A 102 19.10 -9.94 5.17
N GLY A 103 18.78 -8.73 5.63
CA GLY A 103 17.76 -8.50 6.67
C GLY A 103 16.40 -9.02 6.27
N LEU A 104 16.00 -8.81 5.01
CA LEU A 104 14.77 -9.38 4.46
C LEU A 104 14.74 -10.91 4.53
N LYS A 105 15.82 -11.59 4.13
CA LYS A 105 15.92 -13.06 4.23
C LYS A 105 15.81 -13.54 5.67
N GLY A 106 16.43 -12.83 6.62
CA GLY A 106 16.29 -13.12 8.05
C GLY A 106 14.84 -13.01 8.52
N LYS A 107 14.16 -11.91 8.21
CA LYS A 107 12.74 -11.70 8.54
C LYS A 107 11.84 -12.77 7.91
N LEU A 108 12.05 -13.11 6.63
CA LEU A 108 11.27 -14.15 5.95
C LEU A 108 11.43 -15.52 6.62
N LEU A 109 12.62 -15.87 7.08
CA LEU A 109 12.86 -17.13 7.81
C LEU A 109 12.15 -17.20 9.16
N LEU A 110 11.83 -16.04 9.76
CA LEU A 110 11.09 -15.94 11.01
C LEU A 110 9.57 -15.99 10.82
N SER A 111 9.07 -15.84 9.59
CA SER A 111 7.63 -15.79 9.30
C SER A 111 6.93 -17.11 9.61
N ASP A 112 5.78 -17.06 10.28
CA ASP A 112 4.96 -18.23 10.64
C ASP A 112 3.71 -18.41 9.77
N SER A 113 3.46 -17.46 8.86
CA SER A 113 2.33 -17.50 7.94
C SER A 113 2.64 -16.81 6.62
N ILE A 114 1.81 -17.06 5.61
CA ILE A 114 1.89 -16.32 4.34
C ILE A 114 1.64 -14.82 4.53
N LEU A 115 0.82 -14.45 5.50
CA LEU A 115 0.54 -13.05 5.83
C LEU A 115 1.77 -12.32 6.37
N GLU A 116 2.60 -13.01 7.18
CA GLU A 116 3.86 -12.43 7.64
C GLU A 116 4.86 -12.30 6.50
N VAL A 117 4.91 -13.25 5.56
CA VAL A 117 5.69 -13.13 4.32
C VAL A 117 5.25 -11.92 3.52
N TYR A 118 3.94 -11.74 3.34
CA TYR A 118 3.36 -10.60 2.65
C TYR A 118 3.75 -9.28 3.32
N ARG A 119 3.53 -9.16 4.63
CA ARG A 119 3.89 -7.97 5.41
C ARG A 119 5.37 -7.65 5.38
N THR A 120 6.22 -8.67 5.45
CA THR A 120 7.67 -8.47 5.39
C THR A 120 8.09 -7.76 4.10
N ASN A 121 7.35 -7.89 3.02
CA ASN A 121 7.58 -7.13 1.80
C ASN A 121 7.18 -5.66 1.93
N TYR A 122 6.10 -5.34 2.64
CA TYR A 122 5.63 -3.97 2.88
C TYR A 122 6.35 -3.26 4.04
N GLU A 123 6.86 -3.97 5.04
CA GLU A 123 7.65 -3.40 6.15
C GLU A 123 8.98 -2.74 5.73
N ARG A 124 9.34 -2.79 4.46
CA ARG A 124 10.44 -1.99 3.90
C ARG A 124 10.14 -0.48 3.98
N GLU A 125 8.89 -0.13 4.17
CA GLU A 125 8.35 1.22 4.00
C GLU A 125 8.09 1.94 5.33
N ALA A 126 8.51 1.40 6.48
CA ALA A 126 8.33 2.00 7.81
C ALA A 126 9.14 3.30 8.03
N LEU A 127 9.26 4.10 6.96
CA LEU A 127 9.96 5.38 7.02
C LEU A 127 9.14 6.42 7.78
N ALA A 128 7.83 6.41 7.57
CA ALA A 128 6.91 7.32 8.23
C ALA A 128 6.99 7.19 9.77
N GLU A 129 7.13 5.98 10.28
CA GLU A 129 7.30 5.70 11.72
C GLU A 129 8.56 6.33 12.32
N ARG A 130 9.60 6.55 11.50
CA ARG A 130 10.88 7.11 11.95
C ARG A 130 10.92 8.62 11.99
N ILE A 131 10.00 9.29 11.31
CA ILE A 131 9.95 10.74 11.17
C ILE A 131 8.71 11.37 11.81
N ALA A 132 7.63 10.60 12.01
CA ALA A 132 6.43 11.14 12.64
C ALA A 132 6.64 11.40 14.14
N ARG A 133 6.09 12.51 14.62
CA ARG A 133 5.98 12.82 16.03
C ARG A 133 4.57 12.51 16.51
N VAL A 134 4.48 11.66 17.52
CA VAL A 134 3.21 11.39 18.22
C VAL A 134 3.35 11.94 19.64
N ASP A 135 2.45 12.84 20.04
CA ASP A 135 2.39 13.45 21.37
C ASP A 135 3.71 14.09 21.83
N GLY A 136 4.44 14.76 20.93
CA GLY A 136 5.69 15.46 21.21
C GLY A 136 6.90 14.55 21.45
N ARG A 137 6.77 13.25 21.30
CA ARG A 137 7.89 12.29 21.35
C ARG A 137 8.22 11.80 19.95
N VAL A 138 9.51 11.71 19.65
CA VAL A 138 9.98 11.02 18.44
C VAL A 138 9.69 9.55 18.64
N SER A 139 8.89 8.96 17.78
CA SER A 139 8.68 7.52 17.75
C SER A 139 9.94 6.84 17.21
N GLY A 140 10.95 6.73 18.05
CA GLY A 140 12.23 6.07 17.76
C GLY A 140 12.21 4.57 17.99
N GLY A 141 11.07 3.92 17.97
CA GLY A 141 10.88 2.49 18.20
C GLY A 141 9.87 1.93 17.21
N GLN A 142 9.99 0.69 16.89
CA GLN A 142 9.31 -0.09 15.84
C GLN A 142 7.75 -0.09 15.89
N ASP A 143 7.09 0.88 16.57
CA ASP A 143 5.76 0.69 17.12
C ASP A 143 4.73 1.80 16.85
N ALA A 144 4.94 2.70 15.89
CA ALA A 144 4.00 3.80 15.69
C ALA A 144 3.55 3.94 14.23
N PHE A 145 2.49 3.31 13.88
CA PHE A 145 1.53 3.83 12.90
C PHE A 145 0.28 2.92 12.80
N ILE A 146 -0.77 3.25 13.50
CA ILE A 146 -2.19 3.23 13.15
C ILE A 146 -2.93 3.82 14.36
N GLY A 147 -3.35 5.05 14.25
CA GLY A 147 -4.12 5.72 15.28
C GLY A 147 -4.81 6.96 14.74
N GLY A 148 -5.64 6.81 13.71
CA GLY A 148 -6.64 7.81 13.38
C GLY A 148 -7.63 7.91 14.54
N ARG A 149 -7.62 9.03 15.28
CA ARG A 149 -8.70 9.35 16.21
C ARG A 149 -9.98 9.54 15.41
N SER A 150 -10.92 8.62 15.57
CA SER A 150 -12.32 8.94 15.31
C SER A 150 -12.77 9.87 16.42
N GLU A 151 -12.76 11.17 16.20
CA GLU A 151 -13.50 12.09 17.04
C GLU A 151 -14.98 11.78 16.88
N GLY A 152 -15.57 11.29 17.98
CA GLY A 152 -16.98 10.95 18.07
C GLY A 152 -17.85 12.17 17.85
N PHE A 153 -18.92 12.00 17.10
CA PHE A 153 -20.03 12.95 17.03
C PHE A 153 -20.56 13.28 18.44
N PRO A 154 -20.89 14.56 18.73
CA PRO A 154 -21.42 14.93 20.04
C PRO A 154 -22.88 14.49 20.16
N GLY A 155 -23.14 13.51 20.97
CA GLY A 155 -24.52 13.12 21.30
C GLY A 155 -24.60 11.82 22.09
N GLY A 156 -24.31 11.87 23.40
CA GLY A 156 -24.53 10.72 24.28
C GLY A 156 -24.05 10.99 25.70
N GLN A 157 -24.97 11.39 26.59
CA GLN A 157 -24.69 11.62 27.99
C GLN A 157 -24.42 10.29 28.74
N GLY A 158 -23.38 10.29 29.55
CA GLY A 158 -23.33 9.64 30.84
C GLY A 158 -22.84 8.21 30.92
N ALA A 159 -21.54 8.03 31.27
CA ALA A 159 -21.13 7.02 32.24
C ALA A 159 -19.77 7.43 32.85
N SER A 160 -19.75 7.46 34.17
CA SER A 160 -18.67 7.89 35.04
C SER A 160 -17.45 6.95 35.04
N GLY A 161 -16.26 7.53 35.10
CA GLY A 161 -15.13 7.01 35.86
C GLY A 161 -14.41 5.79 35.31
N GLY A 162 -13.54 5.98 34.34
CA GLY A 162 -12.47 5.06 34.06
C GLY A 162 -11.26 5.85 33.53
N ARG A 163 -10.20 5.92 34.34
CA ARG A 163 -8.90 6.45 33.88
C ARG A 163 -8.38 5.55 32.74
N ASN A 164 -8.61 5.97 31.51
CA ASN A 164 -7.95 5.36 30.35
C ASN A 164 -6.50 5.82 30.35
N SER A 165 -5.64 5.04 31.00
CA SER A 165 -4.21 5.08 30.79
C SER A 165 -3.93 4.52 29.38
N PHE A 166 -3.87 5.38 28.38
CA PHE A 166 -3.25 5.08 27.09
C PHE A 166 -1.72 5.01 27.26
N GLY A 167 -1.25 4.06 28.03
CA GLY A 167 0.15 3.87 28.43
C GLY A 167 0.62 2.43 28.24
N GLY A 168 0.24 1.78 27.15
CA GLY A 168 0.80 0.53 26.71
C GLY A 168 0.78 0.55 25.19
N GLY A 169 1.91 0.90 24.56
CA GLY A 169 2.03 1.05 23.12
C GLY A 169 1.64 -0.23 22.40
N ARG A 170 0.41 -0.29 21.88
CA ARG A 170 0.02 -1.30 20.90
C ARG A 170 0.76 -1.00 19.61
N THR A 171 1.48 -1.98 19.10
CA THR A 171 2.15 -1.88 17.82
C THR A 171 1.15 -2.04 16.68
N ALA A 172 1.47 -1.54 15.50
CA ALA A 172 0.71 -1.85 14.28
C ALA A 172 0.55 -3.38 14.11
N ARG A 173 1.57 -4.16 14.54
CA ARG A 173 1.54 -5.62 14.55
C ARG A 173 0.46 -6.17 15.50
N ASP A 174 0.26 -5.55 16.65
CA ASP A 174 -0.74 -6.00 17.62
C ASP A 174 -2.16 -5.74 17.09
N CYS A 175 -2.40 -4.59 16.48
CA CYS A 175 -3.69 -4.27 15.85
C CYS A 175 -4.02 -5.23 14.69
N VAL A 176 -3.04 -5.49 13.85
CA VAL A 176 -3.20 -6.44 12.75
C VAL A 176 -3.37 -7.86 13.25
N ARG A 177 -2.63 -8.29 14.28
CA ARG A 177 -2.81 -9.61 14.91
C ARG A 177 -4.19 -9.75 15.51
N GLU A 178 -4.68 -8.74 16.24
CA GLU A 178 -6.05 -8.73 16.81
C GLU A 178 -7.10 -8.79 15.70
N PHE A 179 -6.93 -8.04 14.62
CA PHE A 179 -7.82 -8.09 13.47
C PHE A 179 -7.92 -9.52 12.91
N TYR A 180 -6.77 -10.17 12.67
CA TYR A 180 -6.76 -11.53 12.14
C TYR A 180 -7.23 -12.59 13.15
N SER A 181 -7.16 -12.35 14.46
CA SER A 181 -7.72 -13.27 15.46
C SER A 181 -9.24 -13.43 15.37
N ARG A 182 -9.90 -12.55 14.63
CA ARG A 182 -11.34 -12.63 14.35
C ARG A 182 -11.70 -13.64 13.26
N PHE A 183 -10.72 -14.14 12.52
CA PHE A 183 -10.92 -15.12 11.45
C PHE A 183 -10.42 -16.49 11.88
N PRO A 184 -11.06 -17.59 11.40
CA PRO A 184 -10.58 -18.94 11.69
C PRO A 184 -9.16 -19.14 11.18
N ALA A 185 -8.27 -19.70 12.02
CA ALA A 185 -6.88 -19.95 11.64
C ALA A 185 -6.77 -20.86 10.41
N GLU A 186 -7.69 -21.82 10.29
CA GLU A 186 -7.77 -22.76 9.17
C GLU A 186 -7.97 -22.07 7.82
N LEU A 187 -8.58 -20.88 7.80
CA LEU A 187 -8.72 -20.08 6.57
C LEU A 187 -7.35 -19.72 5.99
N PHE A 188 -6.39 -19.40 6.86
CA PHE A 188 -5.05 -18.98 6.44
C PHE A 188 -4.13 -20.14 6.05
N ASP A 189 -4.38 -21.33 6.58
CA ASP A 189 -3.58 -22.52 6.31
C ASP A 189 -4.06 -23.26 5.05
N ARG A 190 -5.36 -23.39 4.85
CA ARG A 190 -5.96 -24.13 3.73
C ARG A 190 -6.00 -23.34 2.44
N THR A 191 -6.17 -22.03 2.53
CA THR A 191 -6.30 -21.11 1.40
C THR A 191 -5.37 -19.90 1.55
N PRO A 192 -4.04 -20.12 1.45
CA PRO A 192 -3.06 -19.07 1.72
C PRO A 192 -3.18 -17.87 0.75
N LEU A 193 -3.55 -18.11 -0.52
CA LEU A 193 -3.78 -17.03 -1.47
C LEU A 193 -4.95 -16.13 -1.03
N LYS A 194 -6.07 -16.75 -0.63
CA LYS A 194 -7.24 -16.00 -0.14
C LYS A 194 -6.96 -15.24 1.14
N ALA A 195 -6.07 -15.72 1.99
CA ALA A 195 -5.65 -14.97 3.17
C ALA A 195 -4.99 -13.64 2.80
N VAL A 196 -4.12 -13.63 1.80
CA VAL A 196 -3.46 -12.40 1.32
C VAL A 196 -4.47 -11.49 0.60
N GLN A 197 -5.35 -12.05 -0.23
CA GLN A 197 -6.44 -11.31 -0.87
C GLN A 197 -7.35 -10.64 0.17
N LEU A 198 -7.71 -11.36 1.25
CA LEU A 198 -8.52 -10.81 2.33
C LEU A 198 -7.83 -9.63 3.01
N GLN A 199 -6.52 -9.71 3.22
CA GLN A 199 -5.74 -8.60 3.77
C GLN A 199 -5.85 -7.37 2.86
N ASP A 200 -5.67 -7.53 1.56
CA ASP A 200 -5.76 -6.43 0.62
C ASP A 200 -7.17 -5.83 0.57
N MET A 201 -8.20 -6.67 0.51
CA MET A 201 -9.60 -6.23 0.50
C MET A 201 -10.01 -5.45 1.75
N LEU A 202 -9.37 -5.70 2.89
CA LEU A 202 -9.76 -5.09 4.17
C LEU A 202 -8.85 -3.94 4.60
N LEU A 203 -7.66 -3.81 4.03
CA LEU A 203 -6.67 -2.79 4.39
C LEU A 203 -6.22 -1.98 3.17
N TYR A 204 -5.48 -2.62 2.25
CA TYR A 204 -4.87 -1.91 1.13
C TYR A 204 -5.90 -1.33 0.16
N HIS A 205 -6.92 -2.10 -0.18
CA HIS A 205 -7.93 -1.67 -1.15
C HIS A 205 -8.76 -0.47 -0.66
N PRO A 206 -9.36 -0.48 0.56
CA PRO A 206 -10.11 0.66 1.05
C PRO A 206 -9.24 1.86 1.38
N ASP A 207 -8.06 1.68 1.97
CA ASP A 207 -7.26 2.76 2.53
C ASP A 207 -6.29 3.40 1.52
N ASP A 208 -5.96 2.69 0.42
CA ASP A 208 -5.11 3.19 -0.65
C ASP A 208 -5.89 3.32 -1.96
N ILE A 209 -6.33 2.20 -2.56
CA ILE A 209 -6.88 2.20 -3.92
C ILE A 209 -8.14 3.04 -4.02
N LEU A 210 -9.13 2.80 -3.14
CA LEU A 210 -10.41 3.51 -3.19
C LEU A 210 -10.28 4.97 -2.77
N VAL A 211 -9.46 5.28 -1.77
CA VAL A 211 -9.16 6.66 -1.35
C VAL A 211 -8.54 7.43 -2.51
N LYS A 212 -7.54 6.85 -3.17
CA LYS A 212 -6.89 7.46 -4.32
C LYS A 212 -7.88 7.77 -5.44
N VAL A 213 -8.66 6.78 -5.86
CA VAL A 213 -9.62 6.93 -6.96
C VAL A 213 -10.68 7.96 -6.59
N ASP A 214 -11.26 7.88 -5.41
CA ASP A 214 -12.29 8.81 -4.95
C ASP A 214 -11.75 10.26 -4.91
N ARG A 215 -10.65 10.49 -4.20
CA ARG A 215 -10.11 11.84 -4.00
C ARG A 215 -9.66 12.49 -5.30
N THR A 216 -9.01 11.76 -6.17
CA THR A 216 -8.54 12.29 -7.46
C THR A 216 -9.69 12.52 -8.44
N ALA A 217 -10.70 11.67 -8.47
CA ALA A 217 -11.88 11.83 -9.30
C ALA A 217 -12.78 12.97 -8.79
N MET A 218 -13.02 13.02 -7.48
CA MET A 218 -13.82 14.10 -6.88
C MET A 218 -13.16 15.47 -6.97
N ALA A 219 -11.83 15.55 -7.03
CA ALA A 219 -11.13 16.81 -7.27
C ALA A 219 -11.48 17.46 -8.63
N VAL A 220 -12.07 16.71 -9.54
CA VAL A 220 -12.58 17.18 -10.85
C VAL A 220 -14.08 16.94 -11.01
N SER A 221 -14.79 16.59 -9.94
CA SER A 221 -16.24 16.32 -9.94
C SER A 221 -16.65 15.18 -10.89
N LEU A 222 -15.82 14.14 -10.98
CA LEU A 222 -16.11 12.89 -11.68
C LEU A 222 -16.57 11.85 -10.66
N GLU A 223 -17.77 11.30 -10.84
CA GLU A 223 -18.21 10.13 -10.08
C GLU A 223 -17.58 8.86 -10.66
N THR A 224 -16.95 8.04 -9.82
CA THR A 224 -16.42 6.74 -10.21
C THR A 224 -17.23 5.63 -9.57
N ARG A 225 -17.54 4.59 -10.35
CA ARG A 225 -18.20 3.37 -9.88
C ARG A 225 -17.34 2.17 -10.18
N VAL A 226 -17.34 1.21 -9.26
CA VAL A 226 -16.46 0.03 -9.28
C VAL A 226 -17.31 -1.24 -9.38
N PRO A 227 -17.69 -1.69 -10.60
CA PRO A 227 -18.54 -2.87 -10.79
C PRO A 227 -17.95 -4.15 -10.20
N MET A 228 -16.63 -4.27 -10.09
CA MET A 228 -15.98 -5.44 -9.47
C MET A 228 -16.27 -5.56 -7.98
N LEU A 229 -16.68 -4.47 -7.31
CA LEU A 229 -17.06 -4.47 -5.89
C LEU A 229 -18.56 -4.68 -5.66
N ASP A 230 -19.31 -4.95 -6.72
CA ASP A 230 -20.69 -5.41 -6.57
C ASP A 230 -20.73 -6.67 -5.70
N LYS A 231 -21.72 -6.75 -4.80
CA LYS A 231 -21.84 -7.84 -3.84
C LYS A 231 -21.81 -9.21 -4.51
N ASP A 232 -22.54 -9.38 -5.60
CA ASP A 232 -22.66 -10.67 -6.28
C ASP A 232 -21.32 -11.06 -6.93
N VAL A 233 -20.57 -10.08 -7.45
CA VAL A 233 -19.22 -10.30 -8.00
C VAL A 233 -18.24 -10.70 -6.91
N VAL A 234 -18.29 -10.02 -5.75
CA VAL A 234 -17.44 -10.32 -4.59
C VAL A 234 -17.73 -11.74 -4.08
N GLU A 235 -18.99 -12.08 -3.85
CA GLU A 235 -19.40 -13.42 -3.38
C GLU A 235 -19.00 -14.50 -4.37
N PHE A 236 -19.18 -14.27 -5.66
CA PHE A 236 -18.72 -15.17 -6.71
C PHE A 236 -17.21 -15.37 -6.68
N ALA A 237 -16.42 -14.30 -6.65
CA ALA A 237 -14.96 -14.40 -6.63
C ALA A 237 -14.46 -15.16 -5.38
N TRP A 238 -15.09 -14.95 -4.23
CA TRP A 238 -14.76 -15.66 -2.99
C TRP A 238 -15.17 -17.14 -3.03
N SER A 239 -16.19 -17.51 -3.79
CA SER A 239 -16.61 -18.90 -3.95
C SER A 239 -15.67 -19.72 -4.82
N LEU A 240 -14.86 -19.07 -5.69
CA LEU A 240 -13.97 -19.74 -6.62
C LEU A 240 -12.80 -20.43 -5.90
N PRO A 241 -12.43 -21.68 -6.27
CA PRO A 241 -11.15 -22.27 -5.90
C PRO A 241 -9.96 -21.47 -6.41
N GLU A 242 -8.82 -21.51 -5.68
CA GLU A 242 -7.63 -20.70 -6.00
C GLU A 242 -7.07 -20.97 -7.41
N GLU A 243 -7.19 -22.20 -7.92
CA GLU A 243 -6.75 -22.58 -9.26
C GLU A 243 -7.48 -21.85 -10.40
N TYR A 244 -8.69 -21.32 -10.16
CA TYR A 244 -9.42 -20.46 -11.11
C TYR A 244 -9.04 -19.00 -11.02
N LEU A 245 -8.41 -18.60 -9.93
CA LEU A 245 -7.96 -17.23 -9.72
C LEU A 245 -6.56 -17.01 -10.28
N ARG A 246 -5.65 -17.97 -9.98
CA ARG A 246 -4.24 -17.84 -10.32
C ARG A 246 -3.57 -19.19 -10.59
N GLN A 247 -2.70 -19.21 -11.58
CA GLN A 247 -1.76 -20.33 -11.82
C GLN A 247 -0.38 -19.78 -12.12
N GLN A 248 0.62 -20.26 -11.40
CA GLN A 248 2.01 -19.79 -11.51
C GLN A 248 2.10 -18.24 -11.40
N ASP A 249 2.58 -17.57 -12.44
CA ASP A 249 2.74 -16.12 -12.50
C ASP A 249 1.53 -15.39 -13.14
N THR A 250 0.50 -16.15 -13.55
CA THR A 250 -0.69 -15.58 -14.20
C THR A 250 -1.86 -15.53 -13.24
N GLY A 251 -2.32 -14.33 -12.93
CA GLY A 251 -3.55 -14.06 -12.17
C GLY A 251 -4.73 -13.69 -13.06
N LYS A 252 -5.91 -13.47 -12.44
CA LYS A 252 -7.16 -13.08 -13.11
C LYS A 252 -7.64 -14.10 -14.14
N LEU A 253 -7.44 -15.41 -13.91
CA LEU A 253 -7.70 -16.43 -14.93
C LEU A 253 -9.13 -16.38 -15.46
N VAL A 254 -10.14 -16.39 -14.58
CA VAL A 254 -11.55 -16.31 -14.99
C VAL A 254 -11.84 -15.03 -15.76
N LEU A 255 -11.30 -13.87 -15.34
CA LEU A 255 -11.51 -12.63 -16.06
C LEU A 255 -10.85 -12.64 -17.43
N ARG A 256 -9.68 -13.28 -17.55
CA ARG A 256 -9.00 -13.45 -18.85
C ARG A 256 -9.80 -14.36 -19.77
N ASP A 257 -10.35 -15.46 -19.27
CA ASP A 257 -11.17 -16.39 -20.07
C ASP A 257 -12.44 -15.69 -20.61
N VAL A 258 -13.06 -14.83 -19.80
CA VAL A 258 -14.17 -14.00 -20.25
C VAL A 258 -13.70 -13.00 -21.32
N LEU A 259 -12.60 -12.29 -21.05
CA LEU A 259 -12.08 -11.26 -21.93
C LEU A 259 -11.69 -11.80 -23.31
N TYR A 260 -11.05 -12.98 -23.37
CA TYR A 260 -10.59 -13.59 -24.63
C TYR A 260 -11.72 -14.04 -25.54
N ARG A 261 -12.97 -14.04 -25.06
CA ARG A 261 -14.15 -14.24 -25.93
C ARG A 261 -14.48 -13.01 -26.77
N TYR A 262 -13.99 -11.84 -26.35
CA TYR A 262 -14.30 -10.54 -26.97
C TYR A 262 -13.07 -9.89 -27.61
N VAL A 263 -11.89 -10.13 -27.06
CA VAL A 263 -10.64 -9.48 -27.48
C VAL A 263 -9.57 -10.56 -27.71
N PRO A 264 -8.85 -10.53 -28.85
CA PRO A 264 -7.76 -11.47 -29.11
C PRO A 264 -6.72 -11.46 -27.99
N LYS A 265 -6.27 -12.65 -27.59
CA LYS A 265 -5.33 -12.86 -26.48
C LYS A 265 -4.03 -12.06 -26.69
N GLU A 266 -3.52 -12.05 -27.91
CA GLU A 266 -2.28 -11.39 -28.30
C GLU A 266 -2.31 -9.86 -28.05
N MET A 267 -3.48 -9.26 -28.06
CA MET A 267 -3.67 -7.85 -27.77
C MET A 267 -3.61 -7.55 -26.27
N MET A 268 -3.94 -8.50 -25.43
CA MET A 268 -4.07 -8.33 -23.99
C MET A 268 -2.89 -8.89 -23.19
N ASP A 269 -2.23 -9.96 -23.68
CA ASP A 269 -1.10 -10.59 -23.02
C ASP A 269 0.19 -9.78 -23.22
N ARG A 270 0.41 -8.88 -22.29
CA ARG A 270 1.63 -8.06 -22.21
C ARG A 270 2.12 -7.98 -20.76
N PRO A 271 3.41 -7.73 -20.55
CA PRO A 271 3.94 -7.55 -19.20
C PRO A 271 3.17 -6.46 -18.44
N LYS A 272 2.74 -6.78 -17.22
CA LYS A 272 2.06 -5.81 -16.35
C LYS A 272 3.01 -4.65 -16.05
N LYS A 273 2.58 -3.43 -16.34
CA LYS A 273 3.23 -2.19 -15.90
C LYS A 273 2.32 -1.47 -14.92
N GLY A 274 2.86 -1.11 -13.76
CA GLY A 274 2.15 -0.27 -12.80
C GLY A 274 1.99 1.16 -13.33
N PHE A 275 1.07 1.88 -12.73
CA PHE A 275 0.77 3.29 -13.03
C PHE A 275 1.74 4.21 -12.29
N SER A 276 3.04 3.85 -12.33
CA SER A 276 4.10 4.54 -11.58
C SER A 276 4.72 5.68 -12.41
N ILE A 277 5.18 6.70 -11.70
CA ILE A 277 5.93 7.83 -12.24
C ILE A 277 7.38 7.82 -11.73
N PRO A 278 8.33 8.42 -12.45
CA PRO A 278 9.73 8.44 -12.03
C PRO A 278 10.01 9.56 -10.99
N ILE A 279 9.25 9.58 -9.89
CA ILE A 279 9.32 10.62 -8.85
C ILE A 279 10.73 10.79 -8.28
N ARG A 280 11.48 9.68 -8.13
CA ARG A 280 12.87 9.71 -7.68
C ARG A 280 13.75 10.59 -8.57
N ARG A 281 13.61 10.47 -9.90
CA ARG A 281 14.36 11.30 -10.85
C ARG A 281 13.93 12.76 -10.76
N TRP A 282 12.63 12.99 -10.71
CA TRP A 282 12.08 14.35 -10.69
C TRP A 282 12.48 15.15 -9.46
N LEU A 283 12.54 14.52 -8.29
CA LEU A 283 12.97 15.17 -7.05
C LEU A 283 14.47 15.55 -7.05
N LEU A 284 15.26 15.06 -7.98
CA LEU A 284 16.66 15.47 -8.18
C LEU A 284 16.81 16.61 -9.19
N GLU A 285 15.74 16.96 -9.92
CA GLU A 285 15.74 18.07 -10.87
C GLU A 285 15.61 19.41 -10.14
N PRO A 286 16.28 20.47 -10.61
CA PRO A 286 16.43 21.72 -9.84
C PRO A 286 15.13 22.30 -9.30
N GLU A 287 14.06 22.36 -10.10
CA GLU A 287 12.79 22.98 -9.72
C GLU A 287 12.07 22.20 -8.62
N LEU A 288 11.87 20.88 -8.81
CA LEU A 288 11.22 20.04 -7.81
C LEU A 288 12.07 19.81 -6.57
N ARG A 289 13.38 19.78 -6.75
CA ARG A 289 14.32 19.72 -5.64
C ARG A 289 14.22 20.95 -4.76
N ALA A 290 14.27 22.15 -5.34
CA ALA A 290 14.13 23.40 -4.59
C ALA A 290 12.78 23.49 -3.87
N TRP A 291 11.70 23.06 -4.54
CA TRP A 291 10.38 22.98 -3.92
C TRP A 291 10.35 22.00 -2.73
N ALA A 292 10.89 20.80 -2.88
CA ALA A 292 10.95 19.82 -1.79
C ALA A 292 11.81 20.32 -0.63
N GLU A 293 12.96 20.94 -0.91
CA GLU A 293 13.84 21.52 0.10
C GLU A 293 13.16 22.67 0.86
N SER A 294 12.31 23.46 0.21
CA SER A 294 11.52 24.50 0.88
C SER A 294 10.51 23.94 1.89
N LEU A 295 9.93 22.76 1.61
CA LEU A 295 9.03 22.06 2.53
C LEU A 295 9.78 21.35 3.66
N LEU A 296 11.03 20.97 3.42
CA LEU A 296 11.88 20.28 4.37
C LEU A 296 12.74 21.26 5.21
N ASP A 297 12.47 22.57 5.14
CA ASP A 297 13.14 23.56 6.00
C ASP A 297 12.99 23.18 7.47
N PRO A 298 14.11 23.05 8.23
CA PRO A 298 14.05 22.57 9.61
C PRO A 298 13.26 23.49 10.54
N ALA A 299 13.22 24.79 10.29
CA ALA A 299 12.47 25.74 11.10
C ALA A 299 10.96 25.56 10.84
N LEU A 300 10.58 25.38 9.57
CA LEU A 300 9.20 25.09 9.18
C LEU A 300 8.72 23.79 9.83
N ILE A 301 9.47 22.68 9.68
CA ILE A 301 9.09 21.38 10.25
C ILE A 301 8.95 21.47 11.78
N ARG A 302 9.88 22.14 12.47
CA ARG A 302 9.80 22.31 13.93
C ARG A 302 8.60 23.15 14.34
N SER A 303 8.24 24.18 13.57
CA SER A 303 7.06 25.01 13.86
C SER A 303 5.74 24.25 13.70
N GLN A 304 5.67 23.34 12.75
CA GLN A 304 4.50 22.49 12.51
C GLN A 304 4.34 21.37 13.56
N GLY A 305 5.43 20.83 14.08
CA GLY A 305 5.43 19.84 15.16
C GLY A 305 5.03 18.41 14.80
N PHE A 306 4.73 18.12 13.53
CA PHE A 306 4.28 16.79 13.08
C PHE A 306 5.43 15.83 12.78
N LEU A 307 6.58 16.35 12.34
CA LEU A 307 7.72 15.56 11.93
C LEU A 307 8.96 15.89 12.76
N ASP A 308 9.89 14.96 12.82
CA ASP A 308 11.23 15.18 13.32
C ASP A 308 12.11 15.80 12.24
N ALA A 309 12.51 17.06 12.44
CA ALA A 309 13.28 17.82 11.46
C ALA A 309 14.65 17.19 11.17
N ASP A 310 15.31 16.64 12.19
CA ASP A 310 16.64 16.06 12.03
C ASP A 310 16.55 14.69 11.33
N ALA A 311 15.50 13.90 11.61
CA ALA A 311 15.24 12.65 10.91
C ALA A 311 14.88 12.90 9.45
N ALA A 312 14.02 13.87 9.16
CA ALA A 312 13.64 14.24 7.79
C ALA A 312 14.87 14.72 7.00
N GLY A 313 15.70 15.57 7.60
CA GLY A 313 16.94 16.06 7.00
C GLY A 313 17.95 14.94 6.69
N ARG A 314 18.11 13.95 7.59
CA ARG A 314 18.98 12.79 7.33
C ARG A 314 18.47 11.96 6.14
N ILE A 315 17.17 11.72 6.05
CA ILE A 315 16.58 10.96 4.95
C ILE A 315 16.75 11.66 3.62
N TRP A 316 16.52 12.98 3.61
CA TRP A 316 16.71 13.79 2.42
C TRP A 316 18.18 13.78 1.96
N LYS A 317 19.12 13.91 2.90
CA LYS A 317 20.56 13.84 2.63
C LYS A 317 20.98 12.47 2.09
N ASP A 318 20.52 11.37 2.72
CA ASP A 318 20.76 10.00 2.25
C ASP A 318 20.28 9.84 0.79
N PHE A 319 19.12 10.39 0.48
CA PHE A 319 18.56 10.35 -0.87
C PHE A 319 19.38 11.17 -1.87
N THR A 320 19.67 12.43 -1.57
CA THR A 320 20.31 13.37 -2.51
C THR A 320 21.80 13.13 -2.70
N GLU A 321 22.52 12.71 -1.65
CA GLU A 321 23.98 12.54 -1.69
C GLU A 321 24.42 11.09 -1.89
N GLN A 322 23.67 10.11 -1.35
CA GLN A 322 24.03 8.70 -1.42
C GLN A 322 23.15 7.89 -2.38
N GLY A 323 22.12 8.52 -2.96
CA GLY A 323 21.18 7.87 -3.85
C GLY A 323 20.30 6.80 -3.16
N ILE A 324 20.20 6.82 -1.83
CA ILE A 324 19.39 5.88 -1.07
C ILE A 324 17.92 6.30 -1.16
N TRP A 325 17.18 5.63 -2.02
CA TRP A 325 15.73 5.83 -2.16
C TRP A 325 14.98 4.91 -1.20
N ARG A 326 14.11 5.52 -0.39
CA ARG A 326 13.20 4.80 0.51
C ARG A 326 11.80 5.29 0.17
N PRO A 327 11.07 4.51 -0.68
CA PRO A 327 9.71 4.88 -1.08
C PRO A 327 8.76 4.85 0.10
#